data_85c5d566cf64f25cc5c6612ee46c0928
#
_entry.id   85c5d566cf64f25cc5c6612ee46c0928
#
_cell.length_a   1.000
_cell.length_b   1.000
_cell.length_c   1.000
_cell.angle_alpha   90.00
_cell.angle_beta   90.00
_cell.angle_gamma   90.00
#
_symmetry.space_group_name_H-M   'P 1'
#
loop_
_entity.id
_entity.type
_entity.pdbx_description
1 polymer ?
#
loop_
_entity_poly.entity_id
_entity_poly.type
_entity_poly.pdbx_seq_one_letter_code
_entity_poly.pdbx_strand_id
1 'polypeptide(L)'
;MSFNDKYKEIRLLAKKEISMIEEKMVSSIQVREPLKSYIIEFLMSPSKRIRPFLAIIYMKACGYELTDEQLELLTTIELVHNASLIHDDIIDESKFRRGHKTISENFDNKLGVISGDYILSVAMEKIADIGSIEILRKFSDTLKQMCIGEINQNFDRYKIGTIEDYIEKSKNKTAYLFETALICTALLCKDKLDLKMLSDFALNVGIAFQIRDDLMNFTKNEPSKPFNNDVEDGIYTAPIIYAGSVEGYRSGIEKTKTLLNNYVNRAISNIEILPNNEFKTALREFLELLNND
;
A
#
# COMPACT_ATOMS: atom_id res chain seq x y z
N MET A 1 -10.83 -20.45 5.31
CA MET A 1 -9.40 -20.05 5.36
C MET A 1 -9.34 -18.55 5.35
N SER A 2 -8.61 -17.92 6.28
CA SER A 2 -8.58 -16.44 6.35
C SER A 2 -7.81 -15.85 5.15
N PHE A 3 -8.01 -14.55 4.85
CA PHE A 3 -7.19 -13.83 3.86
C PHE A 3 -5.69 -14.06 4.12
N ASN A 4 -5.26 -13.95 5.37
CA ASN A 4 -3.85 -14.06 5.72
C ASN A 4 -3.27 -15.46 5.44
N ASP A 5 -4.04 -16.52 5.65
CA ASP A 5 -3.56 -17.89 5.42
C ASP A 5 -3.40 -18.17 3.93
N LYS A 6 -4.40 -17.84 3.12
CA LYS A 6 -4.33 -18.01 1.66
C LYS A 6 -3.26 -17.09 1.04
N TYR A 7 -3.15 -15.84 1.52
CA TYR A 7 -2.12 -14.93 1.02
C TYR A 7 -0.70 -15.46 1.31
N LYS A 8 -0.47 -16.10 2.47
CA LYS A 8 0.83 -16.72 2.77
C LYS A 8 1.21 -17.78 1.75
N GLU A 9 0.25 -18.60 1.28
CA GLU A 9 0.50 -19.63 0.26
C GLU A 9 0.88 -18.98 -1.08
N ILE A 10 0.10 -18.03 -1.55
CA ILE A 10 0.36 -17.33 -2.82
C ILE A 10 1.70 -16.58 -2.76
N ARG A 11 2.02 -15.94 -1.62
CA ARG A 11 3.27 -15.19 -1.42
C ARG A 11 4.52 -16.05 -1.57
N LEU A 12 4.43 -17.38 -1.43
CA LEU A 12 5.58 -18.28 -1.63
C LEU A 12 6.16 -18.16 -3.04
N LEU A 13 5.36 -17.83 -4.06
CA LEU A 13 5.81 -17.64 -5.43
C LEU A 13 6.76 -16.43 -5.61
N ALA A 14 6.78 -15.51 -4.66
CA ALA A 14 7.67 -14.35 -4.64
C ALA A 14 8.63 -14.36 -3.44
N LYS A 15 8.76 -15.51 -2.74
CA LYS A 15 9.51 -15.59 -1.47
C LYS A 15 10.96 -15.14 -1.61
N LYS A 16 11.63 -15.56 -2.66
CA LYS A 16 13.04 -15.22 -2.92
C LYS A 16 13.23 -13.72 -3.08
N GLU A 17 12.46 -13.12 -3.97
CA GLU A 17 12.55 -11.71 -4.29
C GLU A 17 12.16 -10.83 -3.09
N ILE A 18 11.12 -11.22 -2.35
CA ILE A 18 10.72 -10.51 -1.13
C ILE A 18 11.81 -10.58 -0.07
N SER A 19 12.48 -11.74 0.11
CA SER A 19 13.61 -11.83 1.04
C SER A 19 14.76 -10.91 0.65
N MET A 20 15.11 -10.86 -0.64
CA MET A 20 16.14 -9.94 -1.14
C MET A 20 15.76 -8.47 -0.93
N ILE A 21 14.49 -8.09 -1.12
CA ILE A 21 14.00 -6.75 -0.83
C ILE A 21 14.15 -6.42 0.66
N GLU A 22 13.77 -7.34 1.54
CA GLU A 22 13.89 -7.16 3.00
C GLU A 22 15.36 -7.00 3.43
N GLU A 23 16.29 -7.79 2.88
CA GLU A 23 17.74 -7.65 3.12
C GLU A 23 18.25 -6.29 2.64
N LYS A 24 17.85 -5.86 1.43
CA LYS A 24 18.21 -4.54 0.88
C LYS A 24 17.65 -3.39 1.71
N MET A 25 16.44 -3.50 2.25
CA MET A 25 15.88 -2.49 3.18
C MET A 25 16.75 -2.33 4.42
N VAL A 26 17.12 -3.44 5.07
CA VAL A 26 17.96 -3.43 6.28
C VAL A 26 19.34 -2.84 6.01
N SER A 27 19.99 -3.26 4.92
CA SER A 27 21.34 -2.79 4.55
C SER A 27 21.38 -1.30 4.19
N SER A 28 20.24 -0.72 3.81
CA SER A 28 20.12 0.70 3.47
C SER A 28 20.14 1.62 4.70
N ILE A 29 19.98 1.08 5.92
CA ILE A 29 19.88 1.90 7.14
C ILE A 29 21.25 2.13 7.75
N GLN A 30 21.72 3.38 7.66
CA GLN A 30 23.06 3.81 8.12
C GLN A 30 22.95 4.98 9.11
N VAL A 31 22.29 4.74 10.23
CA VAL A 31 22.22 5.68 11.35
C VAL A 31 22.84 5.07 12.60
N ARG A 32 23.11 5.90 13.60
CA ARG A 32 23.71 5.42 14.87
C ARG A 32 22.69 4.71 15.74
N GLU A 33 23.18 3.84 16.62
CA GLU A 33 22.39 3.26 17.71
C GLU A 33 21.99 4.33 18.77
N PRO A 34 20.86 4.15 19.46
CA PRO A 34 19.94 3.01 19.34
C PRO A 34 18.91 3.13 18.21
N LEU A 35 18.83 4.27 17.52
CA LEU A 35 17.80 4.54 16.50
C LEU A 35 17.85 3.53 15.35
N LYS A 36 19.06 3.08 14.96
CA LYS A 36 19.23 2.07 13.91
C LYS A 36 18.44 0.79 14.20
N SER A 37 18.58 0.25 15.41
CA SER A 37 17.88 -0.97 15.83
C SER A 37 16.37 -0.79 15.79
N TYR A 38 15.83 0.33 16.24
CA TYR A 38 14.39 0.62 16.19
C TYR A 38 13.85 0.76 14.75
N ILE A 39 14.59 1.43 13.87
CA ILE A 39 14.19 1.54 12.46
C ILE A 39 14.20 0.15 11.81
N ILE A 40 15.24 -0.66 12.02
CA ILE A 40 15.31 -2.02 11.48
C ILE A 40 14.16 -2.88 12.00
N GLU A 41 13.88 -2.84 13.30
CA GLU A 41 12.76 -3.56 13.92
C GLU A 41 11.43 -3.14 13.29
N PHE A 42 11.20 -1.84 13.09
CA PHE A 42 10.02 -1.31 12.41
C PHE A 42 9.92 -1.81 10.96
N LEU A 43 10.99 -1.73 10.18
CA LEU A 43 11.03 -2.19 8.79
C LEU A 43 10.79 -3.69 8.67
N MET A 44 11.29 -4.49 9.61
CA MET A 44 11.18 -5.95 9.63
C MET A 44 9.94 -6.46 10.37
N SER A 45 9.15 -5.57 10.96
CA SER A 45 7.89 -5.95 11.60
C SER A 45 6.97 -6.68 10.60
N PRO A 46 6.14 -7.65 11.07
CA PRO A 46 5.31 -8.47 10.20
C PRO A 46 4.50 -7.63 9.21
N SER A 47 4.79 -7.79 7.92
CA SER A 47 4.17 -7.04 6.82
C SER A 47 3.82 -7.97 5.66
N LYS A 48 2.74 -7.64 4.98
CA LYS A 48 2.30 -8.40 3.81
C LYS A 48 3.18 -8.15 2.58
N ARG A 49 3.87 -7.02 2.48
CA ARG A 49 4.67 -6.62 1.30
C ARG A 49 3.87 -6.72 -0.01
N ILE A 50 2.62 -6.26 0.01
CA ILE A 50 1.69 -6.46 -1.10
C ILE A 50 2.13 -5.71 -2.37
N ARG A 51 2.70 -4.51 -2.24
CA ARG A 51 3.14 -3.71 -3.40
C ARG A 51 4.25 -4.41 -4.18
N PRO A 52 5.38 -4.80 -3.56
CA PRO A 52 6.40 -5.57 -4.27
C PRO A 52 5.88 -6.94 -4.71
N PHE A 53 5.08 -7.64 -3.89
CA PHE A 53 4.48 -8.91 -4.27
C PHE A 53 3.73 -8.81 -5.60
N LEU A 54 2.84 -7.84 -5.75
CA LEU A 54 2.04 -7.66 -6.96
C LEU A 54 2.91 -7.34 -8.18
N ALA A 55 3.92 -6.46 -8.01
CA ALA A 55 4.84 -6.14 -9.11
C ALA A 55 5.64 -7.39 -9.54
N ILE A 56 6.17 -8.16 -8.59
CA ILE A 56 6.92 -9.40 -8.86
C ILE A 56 6.04 -10.39 -9.62
N ILE A 57 4.85 -10.70 -9.09
CA ILE A 57 3.96 -11.70 -9.69
C ILE A 57 3.45 -11.24 -11.05
N TYR A 58 3.15 -9.95 -11.24
CA TYR A 58 2.73 -9.43 -12.53
C TYR A 58 3.86 -9.56 -13.59
N MET A 59 5.10 -9.19 -13.26
CA MET A 59 6.23 -9.34 -14.18
C MET A 59 6.46 -10.82 -14.53
N LYS A 60 6.42 -11.72 -13.55
CA LYS A 60 6.51 -13.17 -13.80
C LYS A 60 5.34 -13.70 -14.63
N ALA A 61 4.14 -13.19 -14.45
CA ALA A 61 2.99 -13.54 -15.29
C ALA A 61 3.19 -13.11 -16.76
N CYS A 62 3.92 -12.01 -17.00
CA CYS A 62 4.35 -11.60 -18.32
C CYS A 62 5.56 -12.40 -18.88
N GLY A 63 6.15 -13.30 -18.08
CA GLY A 63 7.30 -14.12 -18.49
C GLY A 63 8.67 -13.48 -18.21
N TYR A 64 8.73 -12.44 -17.35
CA TYR A 64 9.99 -11.77 -16.98
C TYR A 64 10.50 -12.25 -15.62
N GLU A 65 11.79 -12.53 -15.54
CA GLU A 65 12.49 -12.61 -14.27
C GLU A 65 12.98 -11.21 -13.87
N LEU A 66 12.90 -10.91 -12.58
CA LEU A 66 13.28 -9.59 -12.09
C LEU A 66 14.81 -9.44 -12.02
N THR A 67 15.28 -8.28 -12.46
CA THR A 67 16.67 -7.85 -12.33
C THR A 67 16.96 -7.31 -10.93
N ASP A 68 18.24 -7.20 -10.56
CA ASP A 68 18.64 -6.59 -9.29
C ASP A 68 18.21 -5.11 -9.20
N GLU A 69 18.22 -4.39 -10.30
CA GLU A 69 17.75 -3.00 -10.40
C GLU A 69 16.24 -2.89 -10.13
N GLN A 70 15.43 -3.83 -10.65
CA GLN A 70 14.00 -3.89 -10.34
C GLN A 70 13.74 -4.23 -8.87
N LEU A 71 14.55 -5.10 -8.26
CA LEU A 71 14.48 -5.39 -6.84
C LEU A 71 14.89 -4.18 -5.98
N GLU A 72 15.89 -3.41 -6.41
CA GLU A 72 16.28 -2.16 -5.77
C GLU A 72 15.13 -1.12 -5.82
N LEU A 73 14.48 -1.00 -6.98
CA LEU A 73 13.30 -0.16 -7.15
C LEU A 73 12.16 -0.58 -6.18
N LEU A 74 11.86 -1.88 -6.10
CA LEU A 74 10.81 -2.38 -5.20
C LEU A 74 11.19 -2.23 -3.72
N THR A 75 12.48 -2.30 -3.39
CA THR A 75 13.00 -1.93 -2.06
C THR A 75 12.68 -0.47 -1.75
N THR A 76 12.90 0.41 -2.72
CA THR A 76 12.61 1.85 -2.59
C THR A 76 11.11 2.11 -2.38
N ILE A 77 10.24 1.40 -3.08
CA ILE A 77 8.77 1.45 -2.85
C ILE A 77 8.42 1.12 -1.40
N GLU A 78 9.01 0.05 -0.85
CA GLU A 78 8.75 -0.33 0.55
C GLU A 78 9.36 0.66 1.54
N LEU A 79 10.52 1.25 1.25
CA LEU A 79 11.09 2.32 2.07
C LEU A 79 10.17 3.54 2.11
N VAL A 80 9.66 4.01 0.95
CA VAL A 80 8.69 5.10 0.87
C VAL A 80 7.43 4.78 1.67
N HIS A 81 6.88 3.56 1.50
CA HIS A 81 5.71 3.15 2.28
C HIS A 81 5.98 3.15 3.80
N ASN A 82 7.13 2.66 4.23
CA ASN A 82 7.45 2.65 5.66
C ASN A 82 7.73 4.05 6.20
N ALA A 83 8.34 4.95 5.40
CA ALA A 83 8.49 6.35 5.78
C ALA A 83 7.13 7.03 5.99
N SER A 84 6.16 6.81 5.07
CA SER A 84 4.81 7.34 5.24
C SER A 84 4.14 6.80 6.52
N LEU A 85 4.30 5.51 6.83
CA LEU A 85 3.74 4.94 8.06
C LEU A 85 4.34 5.53 9.34
N ILE A 86 5.63 5.90 9.34
CA ILE A 86 6.26 6.58 10.49
C ILE A 86 5.67 7.99 10.65
N HIS A 87 5.44 8.72 9.56
CA HIS A 87 4.79 10.03 9.60
C HIS A 87 3.32 9.92 10.03
N ASP A 88 2.58 8.92 9.50
CA ASP A 88 1.19 8.65 9.88
C ASP A 88 1.09 8.35 11.39
N ASP A 89 2.04 7.59 11.96
CA ASP A 89 2.07 7.30 13.40
C ASP A 89 2.14 8.56 14.27
N ILE A 90 2.75 9.64 13.75
CA ILE A 90 2.84 10.92 14.45
C ILE A 90 1.57 11.72 14.26
N ILE A 91 1.03 11.74 13.02
CA ILE A 91 -0.19 12.49 12.67
C ILE A 91 -1.40 11.93 13.42
N ASP A 92 -1.47 10.59 13.54
CA ASP A 92 -2.55 9.86 14.20
C ASP A 92 -2.29 9.64 15.72
N GLU A 93 -1.20 10.21 16.28
CA GLU A 93 -0.78 10.03 17.67
C GLU A 93 -0.72 8.55 18.10
N SER A 94 -0.37 7.68 17.17
CA SER A 94 -0.36 6.22 17.37
C SER A 94 0.78 5.78 18.26
N LYS A 95 0.48 5.08 19.36
CA LYS A 95 1.48 4.56 20.29
C LYS A 95 2.07 3.22 19.85
N PHE A 96 1.29 2.42 19.14
CA PHE A 96 1.66 1.08 18.72
C PHE A 96 1.37 0.85 17.24
N ARG A 97 2.29 0.17 16.56
CA ARG A 97 2.11 -0.32 15.19
C ARG A 97 2.60 -1.77 15.09
N ARG A 98 1.74 -2.64 14.58
CA ARG A 98 2.03 -4.08 14.39
C ARG A 98 2.55 -4.78 15.66
N GLY A 99 2.06 -4.36 16.83
CA GLY A 99 2.44 -4.93 18.12
C GLY A 99 3.70 -4.32 18.76
N HIS A 100 4.41 -3.43 18.08
CA HIS A 100 5.58 -2.71 18.59
C HIS A 100 5.24 -1.24 18.89
N LYS A 101 5.94 -0.64 19.84
CA LYS A 101 5.85 0.81 20.07
C LYS A 101 6.36 1.56 18.85
N THR A 102 5.68 2.67 18.49
CA THR A 102 6.13 3.56 17.41
C THR A 102 7.44 4.27 17.79
N ILE A 103 8.14 4.82 16.79
CA ILE A 103 9.38 5.59 17.04
C ILE A 103 9.05 6.82 17.89
N SER A 104 7.92 7.48 17.64
CA SER A 104 7.46 8.63 18.44
C SER A 104 7.17 8.27 19.91
N GLU A 105 6.62 7.09 20.19
CA GLU A 105 6.37 6.62 21.56
C GLU A 105 7.64 6.15 22.27
N ASN A 106 8.64 5.60 21.54
CA ASN A 106 9.91 5.17 22.11
C ASN A 106 10.87 6.34 22.40
N PHE A 107 10.79 7.40 21.61
CA PHE A 107 11.67 8.57 21.72
C PHE A 107 10.84 9.85 21.87
N ASP A 108 10.54 10.49 20.76
CA ASP A 108 9.67 11.66 20.66
C ASP A 108 9.22 11.88 19.18
N ASN A 109 8.28 12.82 18.99
CA ASN A 109 7.80 13.16 17.67
C ASN A 109 8.90 13.76 16.76
N LYS A 110 9.91 14.42 17.31
CA LYS A 110 11.01 14.99 16.52
C LYS A 110 11.83 13.89 15.86
N LEU A 111 12.21 12.86 16.65
CA LEU A 111 12.92 11.71 16.09
C LEU A 111 12.04 10.90 15.15
N GLY A 112 10.74 10.83 15.39
CA GLY A 112 9.78 10.22 14.44
C GLY A 112 9.80 10.92 13.10
N VAL A 113 9.63 12.26 13.05
CA VAL A 113 9.70 13.05 11.81
C VAL A 113 11.03 12.85 11.11
N ILE A 114 12.15 13.04 11.80
CA ILE A 114 13.50 12.91 11.22
C ILE A 114 13.75 11.48 10.69
N SER A 115 13.21 10.46 11.36
CA SER A 115 13.36 9.07 10.92
C SER A 115 12.61 8.80 9.62
N GLY A 116 11.38 9.30 9.47
CA GLY A 116 10.63 9.23 8.22
C GLY A 116 11.33 9.97 7.08
N ASP A 117 11.82 11.20 7.34
CA ASP A 117 12.56 12.00 6.36
C ASP A 117 13.88 11.32 5.96
N TYR A 118 14.59 10.71 6.92
CA TYR A 118 15.81 9.95 6.64
C TYR A 118 15.52 8.76 5.70
N ILE A 119 14.51 7.94 5.99
CA ILE A 119 14.15 6.81 5.14
C ILE A 119 13.72 7.30 3.75
N LEU A 120 12.97 8.39 3.68
CA LEU A 120 12.57 8.99 2.41
C LEU A 120 13.78 9.50 1.62
N SER A 121 14.78 10.09 2.29
CA SER A 121 16.04 10.54 1.66
C SER A 121 16.84 9.37 1.10
N VAL A 122 16.93 8.26 1.84
CA VAL A 122 17.53 7.00 1.35
C VAL A 122 16.79 6.49 0.11
N ALA A 123 15.46 6.54 0.12
CA ALA A 123 14.66 6.16 -1.05
C ALA A 123 14.94 7.06 -2.26
N MET A 124 15.09 8.38 -2.07
CA MET A 124 15.39 9.31 -3.14
C MET A 124 16.81 9.10 -3.72
N GLU A 125 17.79 8.80 -2.89
CA GLU A 125 19.14 8.44 -3.33
C GLU A 125 19.10 7.22 -4.28
N LYS A 126 18.41 6.14 -3.85
CA LYS A 126 18.25 4.93 -4.68
C LYS A 126 17.55 5.19 -6.02
N ILE A 127 16.53 6.06 -6.05
CA ILE A 127 15.87 6.45 -7.31
C ILE A 127 16.80 7.25 -8.20
N ALA A 128 17.63 8.12 -7.64
CA ALA A 128 18.63 8.87 -8.39
C ALA A 128 19.68 7.95 -9.01
N ASP A 129 20.13 6.91 -8.29
CA ASP A 129 21.09 5.91 -8.76
C ASP A 129 20.59 5.08 -9.94
N ILE A 130 19.27 4.83 -10.05
CA ILE A 130 18.64 4.21 -11.24
C ILE A 130 18.86 5.08 -12.49
N GLY A 131 19.01 6.40 -12.34
CA GLY A 131 19.34 7.31 -13.43
C GLY A 131 18.22 7.55 -14.45
N SER A 132 17.00 7.07 -14.21
CA SER A 132 15.85 7.28 -15.09
C SER A 132 15.04 8.49 -14.67
N ILE A 133 15.02 9.53 -15.52
CA ILE A 133 14.23 10.73 -15.26
C ILE A 133 12.72 10.45 -15.27
N GLU A 134 12.26 9.45 -16.02
CA GLU A 134 10.87 9.04 -16.08
C GLU A 134 10.44 8.40 -14.76
N ILE A 135 11.25 7.50 -14.21
CA ILE A 135 11.03 6.88 -12.89
C ILE A 135 11.05 7.95 -11.80
N LEU A 136 12.05 8.85 -11.81
CA LEU A 136 12.14 9.95 -10.84
C LEU A 136 10.89 10.84 -10.85
N ARG A 137 10.39 11.20 -12.04
CA ARG A 137 9.14 11.98 -12.18
C ARG A 137 7.94 11.22 -11.61
N LYS A 138 7.80 9.93 -11.92
CA LYS A 138 6.70 9.11 -11.41
C LYS A 138 6.71 9.04 -9.88
N PHE A 139 7.88 8.82 -9.28
CA PHE A 139 8.03 8.85 -7.81
C PHE A 139 7.68 10.22 -7.22
N SER A 140 8.20 11.30 -7.78
CA SER A 140 7.94 12.66 -7.30
C SER A 140 6.46 13.01 -7.37
N ASP A 141 5.79 12.64 -8.47
CA ASP A 141 4.33 12.84 -8.60
C ASP A 141 3.55 12.00 -7.58
N THR A 142 3.95 10.75 -7.36
CA THR A 142 3.30 9.87 -6.37
C THR A 142 3.44 10.42 -4.97
N LEU A 143 4.63 10.84 -4.54
CA LEU A 143 4.84 11.45 -3.23
C LEU A 143 4.00 12.72 -3.05
N LYS A 144 3.96 13.58 -4.08
CA LYS A 144 3.10 14.77 -4.09
C LYS A 144 1.62 14.40 -3.90
N GLN A 145 1.12 13.39 -4.62
CA GLN A 145 -0.28 12.96 -4.50
C GLN A 145 -0.57 12.36 -3.12
N MET A 146 0.35 11.58 -2.54
CA MET A 146 0.20 11.06 -1.18
C MET A 146 0.07 12.19 -0.16
N CYS A 147 0.91 13.22 -0.25
CA CYS A 147 0.82 14.40 0.61
C CYS A 147 -0.49 15.16 0.40
N ILE A 148 -0.95 15.36 -0.84
CA ILE A 148 -2.23 16.00 -1.15
C ILE A 148 -3.39 15.20 -0.54
N GLY A 149 -3.34 13.87 -0.64
CA GLY A 149 -4.35 12.98 -0.04
C GLY A 149 -4.47 13.17 1.46
N GLU A 150 -3.34 13.26 2.17
CA GLU A 150 -3.33 13.45 3.63
C GLU A 150 -3.78 14.87 4.03
N ILE A 151 -3.33 15.90 3.29
CA ILE A 151 -3.78 17.29 3.50
C ILE A 151 -5.30 17.39 3.33
N ASN A 152 -5.84 16.84 2.25
CA ASN A 152 -7.28 16.86 1.98
C ASN A 152 -8.05 16.10 3.06
N GLN A 153 -7.57 14.92 3.48
CA GLN A 153 -8.19 14.16 4.56
C GLN A 153 -8.29 14.99 5.85
N ASN A 154 -7.25 15.74 6.18
CA ASN A 154 -7.27 16.58 7.38
C ASN A 154 -8.30 17.72 7.32
N PHE A 155 -8.49 18.36 6.15
CA PHE A 155 -9.49 19.41 5.95
C PHE A 155 -10.93 18.88 5.82
N ASP A 156 -11.09 17.61 5.49
CA ASP A 156 -12.39 16.96 5.29
C ASP A 156 -12.87 16.17 6.52
N ARG A 157 -12.14 16.25 7.63
CA ARG A 157 -12.57 15.63 8.91
C ARG A 157 -13.97 16.10 9.30
N TYR A 158 -14.77 15.17 9.82
CA TYR A 158 -16.15 15.36 10.28
C TYR A 158 -17.14 15.80 9.17
N LYS A 159 -16.78 15.60 7.90
CA LYS A 159 -17.67 15.87 6.76
C LYS A 159 -17.98 14.58 6.02
N ILE A 160 -19.27 14.35 5.76
CA ILE A 160 -19.69 13.28 4.86
C ILE A 160 -19.56 13.80 3.44
N GLY A 161 -18.53 13.32 2.72
CA GLY A 161 -18.27 13.68 1.33
C GLY A 161 -19.05 12.82 0.33
N THR A 162 -18.60 12.81 -0.91
CA THR A 162 -19.14 11.96 -1.98
C THR A 162 -18.31 10.68 -2.14
N ILE A 163 -18.85 9.68 -2.86
CA ILE A 163 -18.08 8.47 -3.21
C ILE A 163 -16.94 8.81 -4.16
N GLU A 164 -17.11 9.78 -5.03
CA GLU A 164 -16.09 10.29 -5.95
C GLU A 164 -14.90 10.86 -5.16
N ASP A 165 -15.15 11.69 -4.15
CA ASP A 165 -14.11 12.25 -3.27
C ASP A 165 -13.38 11.13 -2.50
N TYR A 166 -14.13 10.14 -2.00
CA TYR A 166 -13.58 8.98 -1.31
C TYR A 166 -12.66 8.16 -2.24
N ILE A 167 -13.06 7.92 -3.48
CA ILE A 167 -12.24 7.19 -4.47
C ILE A 167 -10.98 7.99 -4.81
N GLU A 168 -11.09 9.31 -5.01
CA GLU A 168 -9.93 10.15 -5.27
C GLU A 168 -8.95 10.14 -4.09
N LYS A 169 -9.45 10.23 -2.87
CA LYS A 169 -8.64 10.08 -1.65
C LYS A 169 -7.95 8.71 -1.60
N SER A 170 -8.67 7.63 -1.91
CA SER A 170 -8.12 6.27 -1.93
C SER A 170 -7.03 6.09 -2.99
N LYS A 171 -7.17 6.75 -4.15
CA LYS A 171 -6.10 6.81 -5.17
C LYS A 171 -4.87 7.50 -4.62
N ASN A 172 -5.04 8.70 -4.07
CA ASN A 172 -3.95 9.54 -3.60
C ASN A 172 -3.18 8.85 -2.45
N LYS A 173 -3.87 8.39 -1.43
CA LYS A 173 -3.25 7.79 -0.24
C LYS A 173 -2.67 6.40 -0.50
N THR A 174 -3.28 5.61 -1.36
CA THR A 174 -2.97 4.17 -1.45
C THR A 174 -2.63 3.71 -2.87
N ALA A 175 -3.50 3.97 -3.88
CA ALA A 175 -3.39 3.32 -5.17
C ALA A 175 -2.20 3.82 -6.01
N TYR A 176 -1.82 5.09 -5.92
CA TYR A 176 -0.68 5.62 -6.68
C TYR A 176 0.65 4.96 -6.33
N LEU A 177 0.86 4.53 -5.08
CA LEU A 177 2.09 3.81 -4.74
C LEU A 177 2.08 2.37 -5.30
N PHE A 178 0.91 1.73 -5.42
CA PHE A 178 0.77 0.47 -6.16
C PHE A 178 1.09 0.67 -7.64
N GLU A 179 0.52 1.70 -8.25
CA GLU A 179 0.77 2.05 -9.64
C GLU A 179 2.26 2.32 -9.90
N THR A 180 2.91 3.08 -9.03
CA THR A 180 4.34 3.39 -9.13
C THR A 180 5.19 2.13 -9.04
N ALA A 181 4.85 1.20 -8.13
CA ALA A 181 5.56 -0.07 -8.03
C ALA A 181 5.52 -0.85 -9.35
N LEU A 182 4.35 -0.97 -9.98
CA LEU A 182 4.19 -1.74 -11.21
C LEU A 182 4.76 -1.01 -12.43
N ILE A 183 4.43 0.27 -12.61
CA ILE A 183 4.87 1.07 -13.76
C ILE A 183 6.40 1.21 -13.79
N CYS A 184 7.01 1.57 -12.65
CA CYS A 184 8.46 1.77 -12.63
C CYS A 184 9.21 0.44 -12.81
N THR A 185 8.69 -0.67 -12.29
CA THR A 185 9.27 -2.00 -12.54
C THR A 185 9.18 -2.37 -14.02
N ALA A 186 8.05 -2.04 -14.69
CA ALA A 186 7.86 -2.28 -16.11
C ALA A 186 8.77 -1.39 -17.00
N LEU A 187 9.02 -0.16 -16.59
CA LEU A 187 9.94 0.76 -17.30
C LEU A 187 11.39 0.24 -17.33
N LEU A 188 11.77 -0.62 -16.40
CA LEU A 188 13.08 -1.29 -16.36
C LEU A 188 13.10 -2.62 -17.14
N CYS A 189 11.99 -3.03 -17.75
CA CYS A 189 11.96 -4.19 -18.63
C CYS A 189 12.58 -3.86 -19.99
N LYS A 190 13.22 -4.87 -20.61
CA LYS A 190 13.79 -4.70 -21.96
C LYS A 190 12.74 -4.47 -23.04
N ASP A 191 11.61 -5.17 -22.92
CA ASP A 191 10.49 -5.07 -23.86
C ASP A 191 9.44 -4.10 -23.30
N LYS A 192 8.75 -3.40 -24.20
CA LYS A 192 7.71 -2.45 -23.80
C LYS A 192 6.44 -3.18 -23.42
N LEU A 193 6.04 -3.05 -22.16
CA LEU A 193 4.74 -3.45 -21.67
C LEU A 193 3.68 -2.36 -21.92
N ASP A 194 2.42 -2.75 -21.99
CA ASP A 194 1.30 -1.79 -22.02
C ASP A 194 1.15 -1.11 -20.67
N LEU A 195 1.79 0.07 -20.54
CA LEU A 195 1.80 0.84 -19.29
C LEU A 195 0.40 1.33 -18.91
N LYS A 196 -0.50 1.55 -19.89
CA LYS A 196 -1.86 1.97 -19.59
C LYS A 196 -2.65 0.84 -18.91
N MET A 197 -2.60 -0.35 -19.47
CA MET A 197 -3.27 -1.51 -18.88
C MET A 197 -2.70 -1.84 -17.50
N LEU A 198 -1.38 -1.71 -17.34
CA LEU A 198 -0.69 -1.92 -16.07
C LEU A 198 -1.10 -0.89 -15.02
N SER A 199 -1.22 0.39 -15.42
CA SER A 199 -1.73 1.46 -14.57
C SER A 199 -3.17 1.20 -14.15
N ASP A 200 -4.05 0.87 -15.09
CA ASP A 200 -5.46 0.55 -14.81
C ASP A 200 -5.58 -0.63 -13.83
N PHE A 201 -4.78 -1.68 -14.01
CA PHE A 201 -4.70 -2.81 -13.07
C PHE A 201 -4.28 -2.34 -11.67
N ALA A 202 -3.15 -1.64 -11.57
CA ALA A 202 -2.57 -1.22 -10.30
C ALA A 202 -3.51 -0.29 -9.52
N LEU A 203 -4.15 0.67 -10.20
CA LEU A 203 -5.11 1.59 -9.59
C LEU A 203 -6.35 0.84 -9.08
N ASN A 204 -6.91 -0.07 -9.91
CA ASN A 204 -8.06 -0.86 -9.48
C ASN A 204 -7.75 -1.73 -8.26
N VAL A 205 -6.57 -2.37 -8.23
CA VAL A 205 -6.11 -3.15 -7.06
C VAL A 205 -5.93 -2.27 -5.83
N GLY A 206 -5.25 -1.12 -5.96
CA GLY A 206 -4.97 -0.24 -4.84
C GLY A 206 -6.24 0.35 -4.23
N ILE A 207 -7.24 0.73 -5.07
CA ILE A 207 -8.55 1.21 -4.61
C ILE A 207 -9.32 0.07 -3.94
N ALA A 208 -9.37 -1.13 -4.55
CA ALA A 208 -10.03 -2.30 -3.96
C ALA A 208 -9.43 -2.65 -2.60
N PHE A 209 -8.09 -2.58 -2.48
CA PHE A 209 -7.39 -2.84 -1.23
C PHE A 209 -7.79 -1.85 -0.13
N GLN A 210 -7.89 -0.54 -0.47
CA GLN A 210 -8.33 0.49 0.48
C GLN A 210 -9.79 0.28 0.89
N ILE A 211 -10.71 0.07 -0.08
CA ILE A 211 -12.14 -0.18 0.23
C ILE A 211 -12.30 -1.39 1.16
N ARG A 212 -11.53 -2.46 0.91
CA ARG A 212 -11.55 -3.65 1.77
C ARG A 212 -11.04 -3.34 3.18
N ASP A 213 -9.95 -2.62 3.31
CA ASP A 213 -9.38 -2.26 4.60
C ASP A 213 -10.38 -1.43 5.42
N ASP A 214 -10.99 -0.43 4.80
CA ASP A 214 -12.04 0.40 5.40
C ASP A 214 -13.27 -0.43 5.78
N LEU A 215 -13.70 -1.36 4.93
CA LEU A 215 -14.86 -2.23 5.21
C LEU A 215 -14.60 -3.15 6.41
N MET A 216 -13.36 -3.68 6.53
CA MET A 216 -12.98 -4.52 7.66
C MET A 216 -13.06 -3.80 9.01
N ASN A 217 -12.88 -2.49 9.04
CA ASN A 217 -13.04 -1.69 10.25
C ASN A 217 -14.50 -1.69 10.78
N PHE A 218 -15.49 -1.99 9.93
CA PHE A 218 -16.91 -2.05 10.30
C PHE A 218 -17.44 -3.48 10.47
N THR A 219 -16.74 -4.49 9.98
CA THR A 219 -17.21 -5.88 9.96
C THR A 219 -16.56 -6.76 11.03
N LYS A 220 -15.36 -6.43 11.49
CA LYS A 220 -14.69 -7.15 12.57
C LYS A 220 -15.25 -6.72 13.92
N ASN A 221 -16.18 -7.52 14.44
CA ASN A 221 -16.63 -7.46 15.83
C ASN A 221 -15.53 -7.99 16.76
N GLU A 222 -14.51 -7.21 17.08
CA GLU A 222 -13.68 -7.46 18.25
C GLU A 222 -14.25 -6.62 19.41
N PRO A 223 -14.81 -7.27 20.47
CA PRO A 223 -15.39 -6.55 21.62
C PRO A 223 -14.39 -5.66 22.38
N SER A 224 -13.10 -5.79 22.07
CA SER A 224 -12.00 -5.10 22.76
C SER A 224 -11.42 -3.91 21.99
N LYS A 225 -11.84 -3.64 20.74
CA LYS A 225 -11.46 -2.42 20.03
C LYS A 225 -12.58 -1.41 20.12
N PRO A 226 -12.31 -0.17 20.58
CA PRO A 226 -13.28 0.90 20.45
C PRO A 226 -13.65 1.05 18.97
N PHE A 227 -14.89 1.39 18.75
CA PHE A 227 -15.50 1.61 17.45
C PHE A 227 -14.61 2.54 16.62
N ASN A 228 -13.90 1.96 15.69
CA ASN A 228 -13.10 2.57 14.63
C ASN A 228 -12.50 3.95 14.96
N ASN A 229 -11.22 4.01 15.31
CA ASN A 229 -10.51 5.27 15.57
C ASN A 229 -10.75 6.30 14.43
N ASP A 230 -10.82 5.84 13.16
CA ASP A 230 -11.09 6.71 12.02
C ASP A 230 -12.39 7.50 12.17
N VAL A 231 -13.45 6.87 12.71
CA VAL A 231 -14.74 7.55 12.93
C VAL A 231 -14.66 8.56 14.06
N GLU A 232 -13.94 8.24 15.13
CA GLU A 232 -13.70 9.15 16.25
C GLU A 232 -12.85 10.36 15.78
N ASP A 233 -11.89 10.12 14.88
CA ASP A 233 -11.05 11.13 14.26
C ASP A 233 -11.76 11.91 13.14
N GLY A 234 -13.04 11.59 12.86
CA GLY A 234 -13.85 12.26 11.83
C GLY A 234 -13.51 11.85 10.41
N ILE A 235 -12.84 10.68 10.22
CA ILE A 235 -12.50 10.15 8.90
C ILE A 235 -13.64 9.23 8.46
N TYR A 236 -14.47 9.72 7.54
CA TYR A 236 -15.62 8.99 7.06
C TYR A 236 -15.31 8.27 5.74
N THR A 237 -15.55 6.95 5.75
CA THR A 237 -15.25 6.05 4.62
C THR A 237 -16.53 5.56 3.94
N ALA A 238 -16.40 4.77 2.90
CA ALA A 238 -17.51 4.38 2.03
C ALA A 238 -18.79 3.91 2.75
N PRO A 239 -18.75 3.09 3.85
CA PRO A 239 -19.97 2.69 4.54
C PRO A 239 -20.78 3.86 5.10
N ILE A 240 -20.10 4.87 5.68
CA ILE A 240 -20.76 6.07 6.23
C ILE A 240 -21.27 6.96 5.10
N ILE A 241 -20.48 7.16 4.05
CA ILE A 241 -20.83 7.99 2.89
C ILE A 241 -22.10 7.44 2.21
N TYR A 242 -22.15 6.11 1.97
CA TYR A 242 -23.34 5.48 1.38
C TYR A 242 -24.57 5.50 2.30
N ALA A 243 -24.37 5.53 3.61
CA ALA A 243 -25.45 5.63 4.57
C ALA A 243 -25.96 7.06 4.77
N GLY A 244 -25.11 8.08 4.48
CA GLY A 244 -25.40 9.48 4.72
C GLY A 244 -25.39 9.87 6.21
N SER A 245 -25.02 8.97 7.11
CA SER A 245 -24.88 9.21 8.56
C SER A 245 -23.93 8.23 9.21
N VAL A 246 -23.29 8.64 10.30
CA VAL A 246 -22.39 7.79 11.09
C VAL A 246 -23.17 6.64 11.73
N GLU A 247 -24.30 6.90 12.36
CA GLU A 247 -25.11 5.90 13.06
C GLU A 247 -25.72 4.87 12.08
N GLY A 248 -26.02 5.32 10.85
CA GLY A 248 -26.62 4.51 9.79
C GLY A 248 -25.64 3.65 8.98
N TYR A 249 -24.35 3.64 9.29
CA TYR A 249 -23.28 3.04 8.46
C TYR A 249 -23.59 1.60 7.99
N ARG A 250 -24.36 0.81 8.77
CA ARG A 250 -24.74 -0.57 8.42
C ARG A 250 -25.50 -0.64 7.10
N SER A 251 -26.31 0.37 6.77
CA SER A 251 -27.04 0.43 5.49
C SER A 251 -26.13 0.68 4.29
N GLY A 252 -24.92 1.20 4.52
CA GLY A 252 -23.91 1.43 3.49
C GLY A 252 -22.99 0.24 3.22
N ILE A 253 -22.94 -0.76 4.11
CA ILE A 253 -22.01 -1.90 3.99
C ILE A 253 -22.22 -2.66 2.68
N GLU A 254 -23.43 -3.02 2.31
CA GLU A 254 -23.71 -3.79 1.08
C GLU A 254 -23.37 -2.99 -0.19
N LYS A 255 -23.61 -1.67 -0.19
CA LYS A 255 -23.18 -0.81 -1.29
C LYS A 255 -21.66 -0.73 -1.38
N THR A 256 -20.97 -0.70 -0.24
CA THR A 256 -19.49 -0.70 -0.18
C THR A 256 -18.92 -2.04 -0.70
N LYS A 257 -19.53 -3.18 -0.35
CA LYS A 257 -19.16 -4.49 -0.90
C LYS A 257 -19.34 -4.53 -2.43
N THR A 258 -20.43 -3.96 -2.91
CA THR A 258 -20.67 -3.84 -4.36
C THR A 258 -19.60 -2.99 -5.04
N LEU A 259 -19.21 -1.87 -4.42
CA LEU A 259 -18.13 -1.02 -4.90
C LEU A 259 -16.80 -1.78 -4.94
N LEU A 260 -16.44 -2.49 -3.87
CA LEU A 260 -15.27 -3.36 -3.80
C LEU A 260 -15.25 -4.37 -4.95
N ASN A 261 -16.35 -5.10 -5.11
CA ASN A 261 -16.50 -6.12 -6.16
C ASN A 261 -16.30 -5.54 -7.57
N ASN A 262 -16.78 -4.32 -7.82
CA ASN A 262 -16.60 -3.65 -9.10
C ASN A 262 -15.11 -3.37 -9.39
N TYR A 263 -14.33 -2.91 -8.41
CA TYR A 263 -12.90 -2.66 -8.59
C TYR A 263 -12.10 -3.96 -8.73
N VAL A 264 -12.43 -4.99 -7.96
CA VAL A 264 -11.83 -6.33 -8.11
C VAL A 264 -12.09 -6.90 -9.49
N ASN A 265 -13.33 -6.84 -9.99
CA ASN A 265 -13.67 -7.34 -11.34
C ASN A 265 -12.95 -6.56 -12.45
N ARG A 266 -12.79 -5.24 -12.32
CA ARG A 266 -11.99 -4.44 -13.25
C ARG A 266 -10.52 -4.91 -13.23
N ALA A 267 -9.94 -5.13 -12.06
CA ALA A 267 -8.58 -5.64 -11.93
C ALA A 267 -8.42 -7.05 -12.53
N ILE A 268 -9.39 -7.94 -12.33
CA ILE A 268 -9.42 -9.26 -12.96
C ILE A 268 -9.46 -9.12 -14.49
N SER A 269 -10.30 -8.24 -15.02
CA SER A 269 -10.38 -8.01 -16.48
C SER A 269 -9.05 -7.52 -17.08
N ASN A 270 -8.29 -6.71 -16.35
CA ASN A 270 -6.96 -6.24 -16.79
C ASN A 270 -5.93 -7.37 -16.91
N ILE A 271 -6.07 -8.47 -16.18
CA ILE A 271 -5.11 -9.59 -16.24
C ILE A 271 -5.53 -10.70 -17.23
N GLU A 272 -6.71 -10.62 -17.83
CA GLU A 272 -7.18 -11.68 -18.75
C GLU A 272 -6.27 -11.86 -19.97
N ILE A 273 -5.65 -10.81 -20.44
CA ILE A 273 -4.74 -10.83 -21.59
C ILE A 273 -3.38 -11.49 -21.27
N LEU A 274 -3.03 -11.62 -20.00
CA LEU A 274 -1.76 -12.21 -19.60
C LEU A 274 -1.69 -13.69 -19.99
N PRO A 275 -0.48 -14.22 -20.28
CA PRO A 275 -0.28 -15.64 -20.55
C PRO A 275 -0.84 -16.53 -19.42
N ASN A 276 -1.40 -17.68 -19.78
CA ASN A 276 -1.88 -18.65 -18.80
C ASN A 276 -0.70 -19.35 -18.14
N ASN A 277 -0.41 -19.00 -16.91
CA ASN A 277 0.63 -19.59 -16.06
C ASN A 277 0.24 -19.49 -14.57
N GLU A 278 1.07 -20.08 -13.70
CA GLU A 278 0.85 -20.08 -12.25
C GLU A 278 0.78 -18.66 -11.66
N PHE A 279 1.53 -17.69 -12.20
CA PHE A 279 1.57 -16.33 -11.72
C PHE A 279 0.29 -15.56 -12.04
N LYS A 280 -0.29 -15.75 -13.23
CA LYS A 280 -1.63 -15.22 -13.55
C LYS A 280 -2.69 -15.81 -12.63
N THR A 281 -2.60 -17.10 -12.33
CA THR A 281 -3.49 -17.77 -11.37
C THR A 281 -3.35 -17.13 -9.99
N ALA A 282 -2.11 -16.93 -9.51
CA ALA A 282 -1.82 -16.28 -8.24
C ALA A 282 -2.37 -14.83 -8.16
N LEU A 283 -2.26 -14.04 -9.26
CA LEU A 283 -2.88 -12.71 -9.33
C LEU A 283 -4.39 -12.79 -9.18
N ARG A 284 -5.05 -13.71 -9.89
CA ARG A 284 -6.49 -13.91 -9.80
C ARG A 284 -6.91 -14.31 -8.39
N GLU A 285 -6.25 -15.30 -7.80
CA GLU A 285 -6.50 -15.74 -6.43
C GLU A 285 -6.34 -14.58 -5.43
N PHE A 286 -5.28 -13.79 -5.55
CA PHE A 286 -5.09 -12.60 -4.72
C PHE A 286 -6.25 -11.61 -4.85
N LEU A 287 -6.71 -11.33 -6.08
CA LEU A 287 -7.84 -10.42 -6.31
C LEU A 287 -9.14 -10.96 -5.70
N GLU A 288 -9.40 -12.27 -5.86
CA GLU A 288 -10.58 -12.92 -5.26
C GLU A 288 -10.54 -12.87 -3.73
N LEU A 289 -9.34 -12.93 -3.12
CA LEU A 289 -9.18 -12.78 -1.67
C LEU A 289 -9.56 -11.38 -1.17
N LEU A 290 -9.52 -10.36 -2.00
CA LEU A 290 -9.97 -9.01 -1.59
C LEU A 290 -11.47 -8.96 -1.35
N ASN A 291 -12.26 -9.80 -2.00
CA ASN A 291 -13.72 -9.92 -1.82
C ASN A 291 -14.11 -10.86 -0.67
N ASN A 292 -13.17 -11.65 -0.15
CA ASN A 292 -13.46 -12.61 0.93
C ASN A 292 -13.14 -11.98 2.28
N ASP A 293 -14.04 -12.16 3.25
CA ASP A 293 -13.92 -11.72 4.65
C ASP A 293 -12.76 -12.40 5.40
#